data_b418af990918742fb4c1c275b8fdc524
#
_entry.id   b418af990918742fb4c1c275b8fdc524
#
_cell.length_a   1.000
_cell.length_b   1.000
_cell.length_c   1.000
_cell.angle_alpha   90.00
_cell.angle_beta   90.00
_cell.angle_gamma   90.00
#
_symmetry.space_group_name_H-M   'P 1'
#
loop_
_entity.id
_entity.type
_entity.pdbx_description
1 polymer ?
#
loop_
_entity_poly.entity_id
_entity_poly.type
_entity_poly.pdbx_seq_one_letter_code
_entity_poly.pdbx_strand_id
1 'polypeptide(L)'
;MHRRTLLTAALAAPALIRAWPAEAQTESPPGYRVTYFDATTPGSGRVGSRDITAAGDGSFWFCGQRNGTLNKLDPRTGTVTPTRLGEGSAPHGVIKGPDGGLWVTDGGQNAIVRVDPRDARVQVWKLPEAFANGNLNTGIFDTRGTYWFTGQNGIYGRFTPATERMDVWPAPGGRGAYGMTRTPQGGIWYVSLAGNHLAQIEDLDTARVRIVQPPTPNQGARRVWSDTQGRLWISEWNSGNVSMHDPRDGTWRAWKLPGERPRCYSVWVDPSDKVWLTDFPANSIVRFDPTTERFLAFPSDRANANVRQMDGVAGEAWGGESGTDRIVRIQYGL
;
A
#
# COMPACT_ATOMS: atom_id res chain seq x y z
N MET A 1 46.20 -38.91 10.08
CA MET A 1 46.28 -37.67 9.34
C MET A 1 44.88 -37.07 9.23
N HIS A 2 44.53 -36.10 10.11
CA HIS A 2 43.20 -35.45 10.11
C HIS A 2 43.38 -34.07 9.46
N ARG A 3 42.77 -33.86 8.31
CA ARG A 3 42.68 -32.55 7.67
C ARG A 3 41.58 -31.74 8.37
N ARG A 4 41.97 -30.63 9.03
CA ARG A 4 41.08 -29.63 9.54
C ARG A 4 40.75 -28.65 8.39
N THR A 5 39.47 -28.63 8.02
CA THR A 5 38.94 -27.59 7.10
C THR A 5 38.68 -26.34 7.92
N LEU A 6 39.38 -25.26 7.61
CA LEU A 6 39.11 -23.93 8.18
C LEU A 6 37.95 -23.30 7.41
N LEU A 7 36.82 -23.09 8.09
CA LEU A 7 35.76 -22.22 7.61
C LEU A 7 36.16 -20.77 7.85
N THR A 8 36.42 -20.03 6.79
CA THR A 8 36.56 -18.58 6.84
C THR A 8 35.16 -17.95 6.91
N ALA A 9 34.82 -17.42 8.08
CA ALA A 9 33.65 -16.57 8.23
C ALA A 9 33.94 -15.20 7.58
N ALA A 10 33.20 -14.87 6.54
CA ALA A 10 33.23 -13.52 5.96
C ALA A 10 32.52 -12.57 6.93
N LEU A 11 33.27 -11.69 7.57
CA LEU A 11 32.77 -10.56 8.34
C LEU A 11 32.11 -9.57 7.38
N ALA A 12 30.79 -9.46 7.43
CA ALA A 12 30.07 -8.38 6.78
C ALA A 12 30.48 -7.05 7.43
N ALA A 13 31.02 -6.13 6.65
CA ALA A 13 31.36 -4.80 7.10
C ALA A 13 30.08 -4.07 7.56
N PRO A 14 30.10 -3.34 8.70
CA PRO A 14 28.96 -2.57 9.14
C PRO A 14 28.66 -1.48 8.11
N ALA A 15 27.43 -1.47 7.59
CA ALA A 15 26.93 -0.38 6.78
C ALA A 15 27.01 0.92 7.60
N LEU A 16 27.77 1.90 7.12
CA LEU A 16 27.83 3.24 7.71
C LEU A 16 26.42 3.85 7.65
N ILE A 17 25.73 3.88 8.78
CA ILE A 17 24.48 4.60 8.97
C ILE A 17 24.82 6.09 8.90
N ARG A 18 24.67 6.70 7.73
CA ARG A 18 24.67 8.16 7.62
C ARG A 18 23.34 8.66 8.20
N ALA A 19 23.42 9.30 9.35
CA ALA A 19 22.31 10.09 9.87
C ALA A 19 21.90 11.13 8.81
N TRP A 20 20.61 11.22 8.54
CA TRP A 20 20.06 12.23 7.63
C TRP A 20 20.15 13.59 8.31
N PRO A 21 20.67 14.66 7.66
CA PRO A 21 20.65 15.99 8.26
C PRO A 21 19.21 16.45 8.44
N ALA A 22 18.90 17.00 9.61
CA ALA A 22 17.57 17.52 9.99
C ALA A 22 17.17 18.83 9.30
N GLU A 23 17.93 19.26 8.28
CA GLU A 23 17.57 20.44 7.48
C GLU A 23 16.63 20.01 6.36
N ALA A 24 15.40 20.57 6.37
CA ALA A 24 14.42 20.40 5.32
C ALA A 24 15.03 20.87 3.99
N GLN A 25 15.32 19.93 3.08
CA GLN A 25 15.62 20.27 1.71
C GLN A 25 14.36 20.85 1.08
N THR A 26 14.32 22.16 0.86
CA THR A 26 13.20 22.84 0.18
C THR A 26 13.19 22.62 -1.34
N GLU A 27 14.26 22.04 -1.88
CA GLU A 27 14.40 21.74 -3.31
C GLU A 27 14.34 20.23 -3.56
N SER A 28 13.62 19.86 -4.64
CA SER A 28 13.57 18.47 -5.09
C SER A 28 14.97 18.02 -5.54
N PRO A 29 15.36 16.77 -5.27
CA PRO A 29 16.60 16.23 -5.82
C PRO A 29 16.67 16.35 -7.35
N PRO A 30 17.86 16.52 -7.94
CA PRO A 30 18.01 16.60 -9.41
C PRO A 30 17.31 15.43 -10.12
N GLY A 31 16.58 15.73 -11.19
CA GLY A 31 15.80 14.75 -11.94
C GLY A 31 14.45 14.38 -11.32
N TYR A 32 14.04 15.10 -10.26
CA TYR A 32 12.75 14.91 -9.60
C TYR A 32 12.00 16.24 -9.46
N ARG A 33 10.67 16.17 -9.48
CA ARG A 33 9.79 17.30 -9.18
C ARG A 33 8.70 16.86 -8.22
N VAL A 34 8.60 17.52 -7.07
CA VAL A 34 7.53 17.30 -6.10
C VAL A 34 6.45 18.37 -6.31
N THR A 35 5.19 17.92 -6.36
CA THR A 35 4.02 18.80 -6.50
C THR A 35 2.97 18.38 -5.49
N TYR A 36 2.31 19.36 -4.87
CA TYR A 36 1.22 19.12 -3.93
C TYR A 36 -0.09 19.69 -4.49
N PHE A 37 -1.18 18.94 -4.30
CA PHE A 37 -2.53 19.34 -4.65
C PHE A 37 -3.39 19.39 -3.38
N ASP A 38 -4.19 20.43 -3.21
CA ASP A 38 -5.16 20.49 -2.12
C ASP A 38 -6.26 19.44 -2.37
N ALA A 39 -6.50 18.59 -1.39
CA ALA A 39 -7.52 17.54 -1.48
C ALA A 39 -8.89 18.04 -0.99
N THR A 40 -8.96 19.24 -0.39
CA THR A 40 -10.21 19.82 0.12
C THR A 40 -10.99 20.51 -0.99
N THR A 41 -12.31 20.54 -0.81
CA THR A 41 -13.24 21.34 -1.62
C THR A 41 -14.10 22.21 -0.70
N PRO A 42 -14.71 23.30 -1.19
CA PRO A 42 -15.58 24.12 -0.37
C PRO A 42 -16.62 23.30 0.40
N GLY A 43 -16.62 23.39 1.72
CA GLY A 43 -17.53 22.65 2.59
C GLY A 43 -17.19 21.18 2.84
N SER A 44 -16.07 20.67 2.34
CA SER A 44 -15.70 19.23 2.53
C SER A 44 -15.30 18.87 3.96
N GLY A 45 -14.91 19.84 4.78
CA GLY A 45 -14.25 19.58 6.06
C GLY A 45 -12.91 18.87 5.88
N ARG A 46 -12.48 18.13 6.90
CA ARG A 46 -11.28 17.29 6.85
C ARG A 46 -11.52 16.06 5.96
N VAL A 47 -10.72 15.90 4.93
CA VAL A 47 -10.81 14.79 3.98
C VAL A 47 -10.14 13.52 4.52
N GLY A 48 -8.97 13.65 5.11
CA GLY A 48 -8.17 12.52 5.55
C GLY A 48 -7.75 11.65 4.37
N SER A 49 -7.04 12.25 3.41
CA SER A 49 -6.61 11.60 2.16
C SER A 49 -5.87 10.30 2.43
N ARG A 50 -6.32 9.21 1.82
CA ARG A 50 -5.73 7.87 2.02
C ARG A 50 -5.22 7.27 0.72
N ASP A 51 -5.59 6.00 0.50
CA ASP A 51 -5.13 5.24 -0.64
C ASP A 51 -5.59 5.92 -1.94
N ILE A 52 -4.72 5.91 -2.93
CA ILE A 52 -4.88 6.57 -4.23
C ILE A 52 -4.67 5.56 -5.35
N THR A 53 -5.30 5.76 -6.51
CA THR A 53 -5.08 4.93 -7.69
C THR A 53 -5.23 5.74 -8.98
N ALA A 54 -4.50 5.34 -10.03
CA ALA A 54 -4.63 5.91 -11.37
C ALA A 54 -5.85 5.34 -12.10
N ALA A 55 -6.71 6.21 -12.65
CA ALA A 55 -7.87 5.75 -13.42
C ALA A 55 -7.54 5.33 -14.85
N GLY A 56 -6.36 5.69 -15.36
CA GLY A 56 -5.91 5.40 -16.72
C GLY A 56 -6.36 6.40 -17.79
N ASP A 57 -7.12 7.42 -17.40
CA ASP A 57 -7.52 8.57 -18.23
C ASP A 57 -6.71 9.84 -17.91
N GLY A 58 -5.63 9.69 -17.13
CA GLY A 58 -4.80 10.78 -16.61
C GLY A 58 -5.30 11.36 -15.30
N SER A 59 -6.48 10.97 -14.81
CA SER A 59 -6.95 11.35 -13.47
C SER A 59 -6.50 10.35 -12.41
N PHE A 60 -6.45 10.82 -11.17
CA PHE A 60 -6.20 10.00 -9.99
C PHE A 60 -7.40 10.06 -9.04
N TRP A 61 -7.67 8.93 -8.39
CA TRP A 61 -8.77 8.83 -7.44
C TRP A 61 -8.27 8.42 -6.07
N PHE A 62 -8.73 9.09 -5.02
CA PHE A 62 -8.27 8.86 -3.65
C PHE A 62 -9.42 8.83 -2.65
N CYS A 63 -9.24 8.03 -1.61
CA CYS A 63 -10.20 7.93 -0.52
C CYS A 63 -10.13 9.15 0.40
N GLY A 64 -11.29 9.75 0.70
CA GLY A 64 -11.50 10.74 1.76
C GLY A 64 -12.09 10.03 2.97
N GLN A 65 -11.23 9.43 3.81
CA GLN A 65 -11.68 8.58 4.91
C GLN A 65 -12.51 9.31 5.97
N ARG A 66 -12.20 10.59 6.22
CA ARG A 66 -12.85 11.34 7.29
C ARG A 66 -14.21 11.92 6.89
N ASN A 67 -14.42 12.13 5.59
CA ASN A 67 -15.66 12.70 5.08
C ASN A 67 -16.50 11.76 4.21
N GLY A 68 -16.10 10.47 4.10
CA GLY A 68 -16.86 9.44 3.41
C GLY A 68 -16.97 9.64 1.91
N THR A 69 -15.90 10.10 1.27
CA THR A 69 -15.88 10.38 -0.17
C THR A 69 -14.85 9.56 -0.93
N LEU A 70 -15.10 9.32 -2.21
CA LEU A 70 -14.08 9.00 -3.20
C LEU A 70 -13.90 10.23 -4.10
N ASN A 71 -12.67 10.71 -4.23
CA ASN A 71 -12.37 12.00 -4.84
C ASN A 71 -11.58 11.81 -6.13
N LYS A 72 -12.04 12.42 -7.22
CA LYS A 72 -11.31 12.50 -8.49
C LYS A 72 -10.42 13.75 -8.48
N LEU A 73 -9.13 13.58 -8.74
CA LEU A 73 -8.17 14.66 -8.99
C LEU A 73 -7.82 14.70 -10.48
N ASP A 74 -7.99 15.86 -11.11
CA ASP A 74 -7.37 16.19 -12.41
C ASP A 74 -6.01 16.86 -12.17
N PRO A 75 -4.86 16.20 -12.44
CA PRO A 75 -3.54 16.76 -12.16
C PRO A 75 -3.17 17.97 -13.03
N ARG A 76 -3.87 18.21 -14.13
CA ARG A 76 -3.59 19.33 -15.04
C ARG A 76 -4.14 20.64 -14.48
N THR A 77 -5.28 20.57 -13.79
CA THR A 77 -5.98 21.74 -13.23
C THR A 77 -5.86 21.83 -11.72
N GLY A 78 -5.52 20.72 -11.05
CA GLY A 78 -5.58 20.59 -9.60
C GLY A 78 -7.01 20.45 -9.06
N THR A 79 -8.00 20.31 -9.95
CA THR A 79 -9.42 20.24 -9.56
C THR A 79 -9.72 18.90 -8.89
N VAL A 80 -10.36 18.95 -7.72
CA VAL A 80 -10.87 17.79 -6.98
C VAL A 80 -12.40 17.74 -7.07
N THR A 81 -12.95 16.60 -7.48
CA THR A 81 -14.39 16.36 -7.56
C THR A 81 -14.76 15.22 -6.61
N PRO A 82 -15.49 15.48 -5.51
CA PRO A 82 -15.87 14.45 -4.54
C PRO A 82 -17.12 13.69 -4.99
N THR A 83 -17.13 12.37 -4.73
CA THR A 83 -18.29 11.49 -4.80
C THR A 83 -18.58 10.97 -3.40
N ARG A 84 -19.77 11.22 -2.85
CA ARG A 84 -20.19 10.66 -1.55
C ARG A 84 -20.51 9.19 -1.69
N LEU A 85 -19.98 8.36 -0.80
CA LEU A 85 -20.15 6.90 -0.84
C LEU A 85 -21.34 6.39 -0.02
N GLY A 86 -22.00 7.27 0.72
CA GLY A 86 -23.15 6.94 1.56
C GLY A 86 -22.94 7.25 3.04
N GLU A 87 -24.00 7.05 3.82
CA GLU A 87 -23.99 7.29 5.26
C GLU A 87 -23.02 6.32 5.98
N GLY A 88 -22.26 6.82 6.93
CA GLY A 88 -21.29 6.05 7.72
C GLY A 88 -20.03 5.62 6.95
N SER A 89 -19.87 6.05 5.69
CA SER A 89 -18.68 5.71 4.90
C SER A 89 -17.40 6.24 5.52
N ALA A 90 -16.38 5.37 5.54
CA ALA A 90 -15.00 5.69 5.86
C ALA A 90 -14.07 4.84 4.96
N PRO A 91 -13.93 5.22 3.69
CA PRO A 91 -13.20 4.45 2.69
C PRO A 91 -11.72 4.36 3.03
N HIS A 92 -11.14 3.18 2.81
CA HIS A 92 -9.75 2.93 3.16
C HIS A 92 -8.88 2.71 1.92
N GLY A 93 -9.11 1.63 1.18
CA GLY A 93 -8.39 1.29 -0.02
C GLY A 93 -9.19 1.56 -1.28
N VAL A 94 -8.53 1.95 -2.37
CA VAL A 94 -9.13 2.08 -3.70
C VAL A 94 -8.22 1.51 -4.76
N ILE A 95 -8.80 0.78 -5.71
CA ILE A 95 -8.12 0.32 -6.92
C ILE A 95 -9.03 0.45 -8.15
N LYS A 96 -8.44 0.54 -9.33
CA LYS A 96 -9.17 0.41 -10.59
C LYS A 96 -9.44 -1.07 -10.88
N GLY A 97 -10.70 -1.40 -11.13
CA GLY A 97 -11.11 -2.75 -11.53
C GLY A 97 -10.93 -3.03 -13.01
N PRO A 98 -10.99 -4.32 -13.42
CA PRO A 98 -10.92 -4.73 -14.82
C PRO A 98 -12.09 -4.22 -15.65
N ASP A 99 -13.20 -3.88 -15.01
CA ASP A 99 -14.39 -3.26 -15.59
C ASP A 99 -14.31 -1.74 -15.76
N GLY A 100 -13.14 -1.15 -15.40
CA GLY A 100 -12.90 0.29 -15.40
C GLY A 100 -13.51 1.04 -14.21
N GLY A 101 -14.27 0.39 -13.35
CA GLY A 101 -14.82 0.95 -12.11
C GLY A 101 -13.74 1.16 -11.05
N LEU A 102 -14.01 2.08 -10.10
CA LEU A 102 -13.18 2.30 -8.92
C LEU A 102 -13.75 1.46 -7.77
N TRP A 103 -12.95 0.53 -7.26
CA TRP A 103 -13.36 -0.41 -6.23
C TRP A 103 -12.73 -0.07 -4.89
N VAL A 104 -13.55 0.04 -3.88
CA VAL A 104 -13.18 0.59 -2.56
C VAL A 104 -13.48 -0.42 -1.46
N THR A 105 -12.55 -0.57 -0.54
CA THR A 105 -12.81 -1.19 0.76
C THR A 105 -13.28 -0.11 1.73
N ASP A 106 -14.54 -0.14 2.14
CA ASP A 106 -15.11 0.84 3.06
C ASP A 106 -15.24 0.24 4.46
N GLY A 107 -14.34 0.67 5.35
CA GLY A 107 -14.32 0.21 6.73
C GLY A 107 -15.47 0.76 7.59
N GLY A 108 -16.00 1.93 7.26
CA GLY A 108 -17.10 2.55 7.99
C GLY A 108 -18.44 1.88 7.70
N GLN A 109 -18.74 1.65 6.43
CA GLN A 109 -19.93 0.92 6.01
C GLN A 109 -19.80 -0.59 6.16
N ASN A 110 -18.59 -1.10 6.41
CA ASN A 110 -18.25 -2.52 6.40
C ASN A 110 -18.67 -3.17 5.06
N ALA A 111 -18.23 -2.58 3.95
CA ALA A 111 -18.71 -2.88 2.61
C ALA A 111 -17.61 -2.82 1.55
N ILE A 112 -17.84 -3.54 0.45
CA ILE A 112 -17.17 -3.29 -0.82
C ILE A 112 -18.04 -2.28 -1.58
N VAL A 113 -17.39 -1.23 -2.09
CA VAL A 113 -18.07 -0.16 -2.83
C VAL A 113 -17.46 -0.05 -4.22
N ARG A 114 -18.28 0.16 -5.23
CA ARG A 114 -17.87 0.45 -6.60
C ARG A 114 -18.41 1.81 -7.02
N VAL A 115 -17.53 2.62 -7.61
CA VAL A 115 -17.92 3.90 -8.22
C VAL A 115 -17.62 3.82 -9.72
N ASP A 116 -18.62 4.14 -10.53
CA ASP A 116 -18.42 4.30 -11.97
C ASP A 116 -17.80 5.69 -12.25
N PRO A 117 -16.60 5.77 -12.85
CA PRO A 117 -15.93 7.06 -13.05
C PRO A 117 -16.59 7.95 -14.10
N ARG A 118 -17.56 7.42 -14.89
CA ARG A 118 -18.24 8.15 -15.97
C ARG A 118 -19.41 8.97 -15.47
N ASP A 119 -20.18 8.45 -14.51
CA ASP A 119 -21.43 9.05 -14.02
C ASP A 119 -21.47 9.18 -12.49
N ALA A 120 -20.39 8.79 -11.80
CA ALA A 120 -20.26 8.78 -10.35
C ALA A 120 -21.31 7.88 -9.64
N ARG A 121 -21.91 6.91 -10.33
CA ARG A 121 -22.85 5.97 -9.74
C ARG A 121 -22.14 5.08 -8.72
N VAL A 122 -22.71 5.00 -7.52
CA VAL A 122 -22.19 4.23 -6.37
C VAL A 122 -23.01 2.95 -6.20
N GLN A 123 -22.32 1.83 -6.04
CA GLN A 123 -22.88 0.54 -5.69
C GLN A 123 -22.22 0.05 -4.40
N VAL A 124 -23.00 -0.53 -3.48
CA VAL A 124 -22.52 -0.92 -2.14
C VAL A 124 -22.96 -2.35 -1.83
N TRP A 125 -22.02 -3.20 -1.47
CA TRP A 125 -22.25 -4.57 -1.02
C TRP A 125 -21.69 -4.74 0.39
N LYS A 126 -22.58 -4.78 1.39
CA LYS A 126 -22.19 -4.98 2.80
C LYS A 126 -21.69 -6.39 3.03
N LEU A 127 -20.75 -6.55 3.95
CA LEU A 127 -20.32 -7.86 4.42
C LEU A 127 -21.49 -8.58 5.13
N PRO A 128 -21.48 -9.93 5.14
CA PRO A 128 -22.44 -10.71 5.93
C PRO A 128 -22.44 -10.29 7.41
N GLU A 129 -23.58 -10.35 8.07
CA GLU A 129 -23.78 -9.92 9.46
C GLU A 129 -22.81 -10.60 10.45
N ALA A 130 -22.48 -11.88 10.21
CA ALA A 130 -21.48 -12.60 11.00
C ALA A 130 -20.09 -11.92 11.01
N PHE A 131 -19.81 -11.01 10.08
CA PHE A 131 -18.59 -10.24 9.94
C PHE A 131 -18.84 -8.72 9.99
N ALA A 132 -19.80 -8.29 10.81
CA ALA A 132 -20.29 -6.91 10.89
C ALA A 132 -19.23 -5.86 11.24
N ASN A 133 -18.07 -6.25 11.72
CA ASN A 133 -16.98 -5.36 12.06
C ASN A 133 -15.65 -5.87 11.48
N GLY A 134 -15.54 -5.88 10.17
CA GLY A 134 -14.35 -6.35 9.45
C GLY A 134 -13.17 -5.39 9.56
N ASN A 135 -13.42 -4.09 9.70
CA ASN A 135 -12.41 -3.03 9.59
C ASN A 135 -11.59 -3.17 8.30
N LEU A 136 -12.29 -3.08 7.16
CA LEU A 136 -11.76 -3.36 5.83
C LEU A 136 -10.56 -2.48 5.51
N ASN A 137 -9.56 -3.04 4.81
CA ASN A 137 -8.30 -2.38 4.54
C ASN A 137 -7.97 -2.31 3.05
N THR A 138 -7.48 -3.39 2.47
CA THR A 138 -6.96 -3.43 1.10
C THR A 138 -7.75 -4.44 0.27
N GLY A 139 -7.90 -4.14 -1.02
CA GLY A 139 -8.45 -5.09 -1.97
C GLY A 139 -7.65 -5.15 -3.25
N ILE A 140 -7.71 -6.28 -3.94
CA ILE A 140 -7.06 -6.53 -5.22
C ILE A 140 -7.88 -7.49 -6.08
N PHE A 141 -7.84 -7.34 -7.39
CA PHE A 141 -8.44 -8.30 -8.31
C PHE A 141 -7.50 -9.44 -8.63
N ASP A 142 -8.00 -10.67 -8.64
CA ASP A 142 -7.30 -11.79 -9.26
C ASP A 142 -7.41 -11.76 -10.79
N THR A 143 -6.78 -12.71 -11.45
CA THR A 143 -6.80 -12.82 -12.93
C THR A 143 -8.16 -13.24 -13.50
N ARG A 144 -9.09 -13.69 -12.65
CA ARG A 144 -10.44 -14.12 -13.00
C ARG A 144 -11.48 -13.02 -12.81
N GLY A 145 -11.06 -11.85 -12.32
CA GLY A 145 -11.95 -10.73 -12.03
C GLY A 145 -12.69 -10.83 -10.69
N THR A 146 -12.21 -11.68 -9.78
CA THR A 146 -12.69 -11.73 -8.40
C THR A 146 -11.94 -10.71 -7.55
N TYR A 147 -12.67 -9.92 -6.78
CA TYR A 147 -12.12 -8.93 -5.86
C TYR A 147 -11.83 -9.55 -4.50
N TRP A 148 -10.57 -9.69 -4.14
CA TRP A 148 -10.11 -10.16 -2.84
C TRP A 148 -9.85 -8.98 -1.91
N PHE A 149 -10.14 -9.16 -0.61
CA PHE A 149 -9.97 -8.09 0.37
C PHE A 149 -9.53 -8.60 1.74
N THR A 150 -8.95 -7.70 2.53
CA THR A 150 -8.57 -7.93 3.93
C THR A 150 -9.33 -7.02 4.87
N GLY A 151 -9.48 -7.48 6.12
CA GLY A 151 -9.99 -6.69 7.23
C GLY A 151 -9.16 -6.87 8.49
N GLN A 152 -8.80 -5.76 9.12
CA GLN A 152 -7.85 -5.71 10.24
C GLN A 152 -8.34 -6.46 11.49
N ASN A 153 -9.65 -6.68 11.60
CA ASN A 153 -10.21 -7.45 12.71
C ASN A 153 -10.07 -8.97 12.51
N GLY A 154 -9.22 -9.40 11.58
CA GLY A 154 -8.83 -10.79 11.39
C GLY A 154 -9.72 -11.51 10.39
N ILE A 155 -10.03 -10.87 9.28
CA ILE A 155 -10.76 -11.47 8.17
C ILE A 155 -10.03 -11.26 6.84
N TYR A 156 -10.29 -12.16 5.91
CA TYR A 156 -10.10 -11.95 4.48
C TYR A 156 -11.34 -12.46 3.75
N GLY A 157 -11.53 -12.01 2.53
CA GLY A 157 -12.70 -12.40 1.77
C GLY A 157 -12.53 -12.17 0.28
N ARG A 158 -13.54 -12.59 -0.46
CA ARG A 158 -13.66 -12.31 -1.89
C ARG A 158 -15.08 -11.88 -2.24
N PHE A 159 -15.16 -11.01 -3.22
CA PHE A 159 -16.41 -10.62 -3.88
C PHE A 159 -16.31 -10.96 -5.36
N THR A 160 -17.28 -11.69 -5.90
CA THR A 160 -17.36 -12.06 -7.31
C THR A 160 -18.37 -11.12 -7.99
N PRO A 161 -17.92 -10.09 -8.74
CA PRO A 161 -18.83 -9.08 -9.30
C PRO A 161 -19.90 -9.64 -10.23
N ALA A 162 -19.58 -10.69 -11.00
CA ALA A 162 -20.49 -11.29 -11.96
C ALA A 162 -21.74 -11.93 -11.32
N THR A 163 -21.64 -12.36 -10.07
CA THR A 163 -22.73 -13.04 -9.34
C THR A 163 -23.14 -12.30 -8.07
N GLU A 164 -22.46 -11.20 -7.76
CA GLU A 164 -22.58 -10.43 -6.52
C GLU A 164 -22.39 -11.27 -5.25
N ARG A 165 -21.68 -12.40 -5.38
CA ARG A 165 -21.43 -13.31 -4.27
C ARG A 165 -20.25 -12.81 -3.44
N MET A 166 -20.47 -12.76 -2.12
CA MET A 166 -19.44 -12.43 -1.12
C MET A 166 -19.18 -13.63 -0.21
N ASP A 167 -17.93 -14.04 -0.16
CA ASP A 167 -17.43 -15.07 0.77
C ASP A 167 -16.44 -14.42 1.73
N VAL A 168 -16.55 -14.67 3.03
CA VAL A 168 -15.67 -14.10 4.07
C VAL A 168 -15.24 -15.21 5.03
N TRP A 169 -13.96 -15.17 5.43
CA TRP A 169 -13.37 -16.15 6.34
C TRP A 169 -12.55 -15.47 7.44
N PRO A 170 -12.44 -16.10 8.62
CA PRO A 170 -11.44 -15.73 9.60
C PRO A 170 -10.02 -15.86 9.00
N ALA A 171 -9.20 -14.83 9.17
CA ALA A 171 -7.82 -14.88 8.72
C ALA A 171 -6.99 -15.83 9.61
N PRO A 172 -6.20 -16.75 9.05
CA PRO A 172 -5.23 -17.50 9.81
C PRO A 172 -4.28 -16.56 10.56
N GLY A 173 -4.01 -16.85 11.84
CA GLY A 173 -3.23 -15.97 12.71
C GLY A 173 -4.02 -14.81 13.33
N GLY A 174 -5.33 -14.69 13.07
CA GLY A 174 -6.22 -13.75 13.74
C GLY A 174 -6.12 -12.32 13.23
N ARG A 175 -6.20 -11.35 14.15
CA ARG A 175 -6.21 -9.91 13.82
C ARG A 175 -4.96 -9.46 13.09
N GLY A 176 -5.13 -8.46 12.23
CA GLY A 176 -4.04 -7.75 11.57
C GLY A 176 -3.91 -7.94 10.07
N ALA A 177 -4.80 -8.72 9.41
CA ALA A 177 -4.79 -8.80 7.94
C ALA A 177 -4.90 -7.40 7.34
N TYR A 178 -3.90 -7.01 6.51
CA TYR A 178 -3.69 -5.61 6.13
C TYR A 178 -3.45 -5.47 4.62
N GLY A 179 -2.24 -5.09 4.19
CA GLY A 179 -1.90 -4.92 2.78
C GLY A 179 -2.04 -6.20 1.97
N MET A 180 -2.46 -6.07 0.72
CA MET A 180 -2.67 -7.18 -0.21
C MET A 180 -2.11 -6.82 -1.58
N THR A 181 -1.60 -7.82 -2.30
CA THR A 181 -1.07 -7.67 -3.66
C THR A 181 -1.30 -8.91 -4.50
N ARG A 182 -1.19 -8.74 -5.81
CA ARG A 182 -1.14 -9.83 -6.78
C ARG A 182 0.20 -9.81 -7.50
N THR A 183 0.85 -10.97 -7.64
CA THR A 183 2.03 -11.12 -8.47
C THR A 183 1.66 -11.13 -9.97
N PRO A 184 2.61 -10.85 -10.88
CA PRO A 184 2.38 -11.00 -12.33
C PRO A 184 1.93 -12.40 -12.74
N GLN A 185 2.32 -13.43 -11.97
CA GLN A 185 1.92 -14.83 -12.17
C GLN A 185 0.52 -15.14 -11.62
N GLY A 186 -0.16 -14.15 -11.03
CA GLY A 186 -1.53 -14.29 -10.51
C GLY A 186 -1.65 -14.72 -9.05
N GLY A 187 -0.55 -14.95 -8.35
CA GLY A 187 -0.56 -15.29 -6.92
C GLY A 187 -1.08 -14.14 -6.07
N ILE A 188 -2.05 -14.42 -5.19
CA ILE A 188 -2.61 -13.44 -4.25
C ILE A 188 -1.94 -13.58 -2.90
N TRP A 189 -1.44 -12.46 -2.37
CA TRP A 189 -0.72 -12.38 -1.12
C TRP A 189 -1.25 -11.25 -0.25
N TYR A 190 -1.23 -11.44 1.07
CA TYR A 190 -1.48 -10.37 2.03
C TYR A 190 -0.51 -10.46 3.21
N VAL A 191 -0.38 -9.38 3.95
CA VAL A 191 0.42 -9.30 5.17
C VAL A 191 -0.48 -9.14 6.39
N SER A 192 -0.01 -9.61 7.55
CA SER A 192 -0.65 -9.42 8.84
C SER A 192 0.21 -8.53 9.73
N LEU A 193 -0.28 -7.32 10.01
CA LEU A 193 0.41 -6.34 10.84
C LEU A 193 0.55 -6.83 12.29
N ALA A 194 -0.53 -7.30 12.90
CA ALA A 194 -0.50 -7.81 14.27
C ALA A 194 0.01 -9.25 14.35
N GLY A 195 -0.21 -10.05 13.30
CA GLY A 195 0.28 -11.43 13.23
C GLY A 195 1.75 -11.57 12.81
N ASN A 196 2.37 -10.48 12.33
CA ASN A 196 3.78 -10.47 11.90
C ASN A 196 4.12 -11.54 10.86
N HIS A 197 3.26 -11.77 9.88
CA HIS A 197 3.47 -12.78 8.85
C HIS A 197 3.01 -12.30 7.47
N LEU A 198 3.49 -13.00 6.46
CA LEU A 198 3.01 -12.96 5.09
C LEU A 198 2.09 -14.17 4.88
N ALA A 199 1.05 -14.02 4.07
CA ALA A 199 0.10 -15.08 3.78
C ALA A 199 -0.19 -15.15 2.29
N GLN A 200 -0.22 -16.37 1.75
CA GLN A 200 -0.59 -16.67 0.37
C GLN A 200 -1.96 -17.30 0.32
N ILE A 201 -2.85 -16.82 -0.54
CA ILE A 201 -4.04 -17.56 -0.92
C ILE A 201 -3.58 -18.58 -1.98
N GLU A 202 -3.35 -19.82 -1.55
CA GLU A 202 -2.78 -20.88 -2.40
C GLU A 202 -3.79 -21.44 -3.40
N ASP A 203 -5.05 -21.44 -3.00
CA ASP A 203 -6.14 -21.98 -3.79
C ASP A 203 -7.27 -20.94 -3.85
N LEU A 204 -7.46 -20.36 -5.02
CA LEU A 204 -8.47 -19.33 -5.24
C LEU A 204 -9.92 -19.86 -5.23
N ASP A 205 -10.12 -21.17 -5.37
CA ASP A 205 -11.46 -21.78 -5.35
C ASP A 205 -11.92 -22.06 -3.92
N THR A 206 -11.05 -22.68 -3.12
CA THR A 206 -11.33 -23.00 -1.72
C THR A 206 -10.93 -21.89 -0.76
N ALA A 207 -10.23 -20.85 -1.26
CA ALA A 207 -9.66 -19.76 -0.47
C ALA A 207 -8.65 -20.22 0.61
N ARG A 208 -8.02 -21.37 0.40
CA ARG A 208 -7.03 -21.90 1.35
C ARG A 208 -5.82 -20.97 1.44
N VAL A 209 -5.40 -20.67 2.68
CA VAL A 209 -4.30 -19.77 2.98
C VAL A 209 -3.13 -20.53 3.62
N ARG A 210 -1.92 -20.22 3.15
CA ARG A 210 -0.65 -20.63 3.76
C ARG A 210 0.04 -19.41 4.39
N ILE A 211 0.46 -19.56 5.65
CA ILE A 211 1.28 -18.54 6.34
C ILE A 211 2.75 -18.77 5.99
N VAL A 212 3.45 -17.67 5.70
CA VAL A 212 4.91 -17.62 5.49
C VAL A 212 5.50 -16.70 6.55
N GLN A 213 6.35 -17.29 7.41
CA GLN A 213 6.98 -16.53 8.50
C GLN A 213 8.23 -15.81 7.98
N PRO A 214 8.32 -14.49 8.18
CA PRO A 214 9.53 -13.74 7.87
C PRO A 214 10.63 -14.02 8.90
N PRO A 215 11.93 -13.85 8.52
CA PRO A 215 13.04 -14.02 9.45
C PRO A 215 13.12 -12.91 10.51
N THR A 216 12.58 -11.73 10.25
CA THR A 216 12.57 -10.61 11.19
C THR A 216 11.45 -10.79 12.22
N PRO A 217 11.75 -11.01 13.51
CA PRO A 217 10.71 -11.13 14.53
C PRO A 217 10.01 -9.79 14.76
N ASN A 218 8.70 -9.85 15.05
CA ASN A 218 7.87 -8.66 15.35
C ASN A 218 8.01 -7.53 14.32
N GLN A 219 8.19 -7.88 13.07
CA GLN A 219 8.45 -6.91 11.99
C GLN A 219 7.33 -5.89 11.81
N GLY A 220 6.08 -6.26 12.10
CA GLY A 220 4.92 -5.41 11.84
C GLY A 220 4.68 -5.25 10.33
N ALA A 221 4.56 -6.36 9.60
CA ALA A 221 4.29 -6.36 8.16
C ALA A 221 3.00 -5.60 7.85
N ARG A 222 3.10 -4.46 7.15
CA ARG A 222 1.97 -3.54 7.01
C ARG A 222 1.40 -3.49 5.61
N ARG A 223 2.24 -3.29 4.60
CA ARG A 223 1.85 -3.29 3.20
C ARG A 223 2.74 -4.25 2.43
N VAL A 224 2.24 -4.73 1.32
CA VAL A 224 2.98 -5.61 0.40
C VAL A 224 2.70 -5.19 -1.03
N TRP A 225 3.72 -5.25 -1.87
CA TRP A 225 3.62 -5.01 -3.31
C TRP A 225 4.49 -6.00 -4.07
N SER A 226 4.08 -6.41 -5.27
CA SER A 226 4.88 -7.27 -6.13
C SER A 226 5.65 -6.44 -7.15
N ASP A 227 6.89 -6.83 -7.42
CA ASP A 227 7.64 -6.32 -8.56
C ASP A 227 7.35 -7.10 -9.86
N THR A 228 8.00 -6.69 -10.96
CA THR A 228 7.81 -7.31 -12.28
C THR A 228 8.26 -8.78 -12.34
N GLN A 229 9.12 -9.20 -11.40
CA GLN A 229 9.62 -10.58 -11.31
C GLN A 229 8.78 -11.46 -10.38
N GLY A 230 7.79 -10.90 -9.69
CA GLY A 230 6.93 -11.60 -8.74
C GLY A 230 7.52 -11.70 -7.33
N ARG A 231 8.61 -10.99 -7.05
CA ARG A 231 9.11 -10.84 -5.68
C ARG A 231 8.19 -9.91 -4.90
N LEU A 232 8.06 -10.15 -3.63
CA LEU A 232 7.18 -9.41 -2.73
C LEU A 232 7.98 -8.44 -1.89
N TRP A 233 7.63 -7.17 -1.95
CA TRP A 233 8.22 -6.10 -1.15
C TRP A 233 7.28 -5.74 -0.02
N ILE A 234 7.77 -5.75 1.22
CA ILE A 234 6.98 -5.60 2.43
C ILE A 234 7.50 -4.41 3.24
N SER A 235 6.60 -3.50 3.62
CA SER A 235 6.91 -2.46 4.59
C SER A 235 6.76 -3.01 6.02
N GLU A 236 7.78 -2.79 6.84
CA GLU A 236 7.83 -3.29 8.21
C GLU A 236 7.71 -2.12 9.20
N TRP A 237 6.55 -1.99 9.80
CA TRP A 237 6.24 -0.86 10.70
C TRP A 237 7.04 -0.86 11.99
N ASN A 238 7.23 -2.04 12.61
CA ASN A 238 7.91 -2.12 13.90
C ASN A 238 9.42 -2.13 13.76
N SER A 239 9.95 -2.89 12.81
CA SER A 239 11.39 -2.96 12.56
C SER A 239 11.92 -1.72 11.83
N GLY A 240 11.06 -1.03 11.06
CA GLY A 240 11.45 0.09 10.19
C GLY A 240 12.28 -0.33 8.99
N ASN A 241 12.12 -1.57 8.54
CA ASN A 241 12.75 -2.08 7.33
C ASN A 241 11.79 -2.02 6.15
N VAL A 242 12.35 -2.14 4.95
CA VAL A 242 11.70 -2.76 3.81
C VAL A 242 12.31 -4.14 3.63
N SER A 243 11.49 -5.17 3.48
CA SER A 243 11.97 -6.52 3.17
C SER A 243 11.46 -7.00 1.81
N MET A 244 12.20 -7.92 1.22
CA MET A 244 11.87 -8.61 -0.01
C MET A 244 11.80 -10.11 0.26
N HIS A 245 10.72 -10.74 -0.21
CA HIS A 245 10.57 -12.19 -0.24
C HIS A 245 10.44 -12.66 -1.68
N ASP A 246 11.25 -13.63 -2.08
CA ASP A 246 11.10 -14.31 -3.36
C ASP A 246 10.32 -15.63 -3.16
N PRO A 247 9.08 -15.72 -3.64
CA PRO A 247 8.28 -16.95 -3.46
C PRO A 247 8.80 -18.18 -4.22
N ARG A 248 9.69 -17.97 -5.20
CA ARG A 248 10.22 -19.06 -6.04
C ARG A 248 11.22 -19.95 -5.31
N ASP A 249 12.02 -19.38 -4.43
CA ASP A 249 13.07 -20.08 -3.69
C ASP A 249 13.01 -19.87 -2.18
N GLY A 250 12.08 -19.03 -1.71
CA GLY A 250 11.91 -18.73 -0.30
C GLY A 250 12.92 -17.71 0.26
N THR A 251 13.73 -17.07 -0.60
CA THR A 251 14.74 -16.11 -0.17
C THR A 251 14.11 -14.89 0.49
N TRP A 252 14.77 -14.38 1.55
CA TRP A 252 14.45 -13.13 2.22
C TRP A 252 15.66 -12.21 2.25
N ARG A 253 15.40 -10.92 2.06
CA ARG A 253 16.36 -9.83 2.27
C ARG A 253 15.64 -8.67 2.95
N ALA A 254 16.38 -7.87 3.74
CA ALA A 254 15.82 -6.70 4.42
C ALA A 254 16.83 -5.56 4.47
N TRP A 255 16.33 -4.33 4.34
CA TRP A 255 17.12 -3.11 4.41
C TRP A 255 16.44 -2.13 5.37
N LYS A 256 17.22 -1.61 6.31
CA LYS A 256 16.76 -0.60 7.26
C LYS A 256 16.60 0.74 6.57
N LEU A 257 15.44 1.39 6.73
CA LEU A 257 15.26 2.77 6.28
C LEU A 257 16.24 3.69 7.03
N PRO A 258 16.70 4.78 6.37
CA PRO A 258 17.54 5.78 7.04
C PRO A 258 16.83 6.42 8.25
N GLY A 259 17.61 6.87 9.24
CA GLY A 259 17.10 7.52 10.44
C GLY A 259 17.20 6.67 11.70
N GLU A 260 16.93 7.29 12.86
CA GLU A 260 17.12 6.63 14.16
C GLU A 260 16.04 5.60 14.47
N ARG A 261 14.79 5.94 14.21
CA ARG A 261 13.61 5.11 14.52
C ARG A 261 12.60 5.11 13.40
N PRO A 262 12.98 4.64 12.20
CA PRO A 262 12.08 4.64 11.06
C PRO A 262 10.87 3.72 11.30
N ARG A 263 9.73 4.10 10.70
CA ARG A 263 8.50 3.31 10.69
C ARG A 263 7.96 3.27 9.26
N CYS A 264 8.30 2.19 8.56
CA CYS A 264 7.89 2.02 7.18
C CYS A 264 6.39 1.69 7.10
N TYR A 265 5.61 2.60 6.49
CA TYR A 265 4.15 2.42 6.38
C TYR A 265 3.76 1.82 5.03
N SER A 266 4.02 2.53 3.94
CA SER A 266 3.65 2.17 2.58
C SER A 266 4.75 1.40 1.87
N VAL A 267 4.36 0.63 0.89
CA VAL A 267 5.22 0.14 -0.18
C VAL A 267 4.46 0.12 -1.50
N TRP A 268 5.06 0.66 -2.53
CA TRP A 268 4.66 0.56 -3.92
C TRP A 268 5.90 0.33 -4.77
N VAL A 269 5.81 -0.51 -5.80
CA VAL A 269 6.93 -0.77 -6.72
C VAL A 269 6.55 -0.22 -8.08
N ASP A 270 7.40 0.66 -8.62
CA ASP A 270 7.15 1.26 -9.92
C ASP A 270 7.48 0.29 -11.07
N PRO A 271 7.05 0.59 -12.31
CA PRO A 271 7.33 -0.27 -13.48
C PRO A 271 8.81 -0.51 -13.80
N SER A 272 9.73 0.23 -13.15
CA SER A 272 11.18 0.06 -13.25
C SER A 272 11.78 -0.71 -12.06
N ASP A 273 10.92 -1.38 -11.27
CA ASP A 273 11.28 -2.13 -10.06
C ASP A 273 11.98 -1.28 -9.00
N LYS A 274 11.69 0.02 -8.93
CA LYS A 274 12.10 0.86 -7.82
C LYS A 274 11.02 0.87 -6.76
N VAL A 275 11.42 0.78 -5.50
CA VAL A 275 10.51 0.62 -4.37
C VAL A 275 10.27 1.96 -3.71
N TRP A 276 9.01 2.39 -3.68
CA TRP A 276 8.58 3.62 -3.04
C TRP A 276 7.95 3.30 -1.69
N LEU A 277 8.40 3.99 -0.67
CA LEU A 277 8.09 3.75 0.74
C LEU A 277 7.68 5.05 1.40
N THR A 278 7.09 4.96 2.59
CA THR A 278 6.85 6.14 3.43
C THR A 278 7.37 5.89 4.84
N ASP A 279 8.07 6.88 5.38
CA ASP A 279 8.55 6.86 6.77
C ASP A 279 7.82 7.94 7.58
N PHE A 280 7.00 7.52 8.52
CA PHE A 280 6.17 8.45 9.30
C PHE A 280 6.99 9.35 10.24
N PRO A 281 7.92 8.84 11.08
CA PRO A 281 8.74 9.70 11.92
C PRO A 281 9.63 10.68 11.13
N ALA A 282 10.17 10.25 9.99
CA ALA A 282 10.93 11.13 9.11
C ALA A 282 10.05 12.08 8.28
N ASN A 283 8.72 11.90 8.33
CA ASN A 283 7.75 12.68 7.56
C ASN A 283 8.09 12.72 6.06
N SER A 284 8.47 11.58 5.49
CA SER A 284 9.07 11.49 4.15
C SER A 284 8.49 10.36 3.33
N ILE A 285 8.45 10.59 2.00
CA ILE A 285 8.43 9.50 1.02
C ILE A 285 9.89 9.11 0.77
N VAL A 286 10.15 7.81 0.61
CA VAL A 286 11.49 7.27 0.42
C VAL A 286 11.49 6.35 -0.79
N ARG A 287 12.39 6.58 -1.74
CA ARG A 287 12.63 5.70 -2.87
C ARG A 287 13.85 4.82 -2.59
N PHE A 288 13.69 3.53 -2.75
CA PHE A 288 14.77 2.55 -2.64
C PHE A 288 15.08 1.95 -4.02
N ASP A 289 16.33 1.92 -4.37
CA ASP A 289 16.84 1.25 -5.58
C ASP A 289 17.45 -0.11 -5.21
N PRO A 290 16.78 -1.24 -5.52
CA PRO A 290 17.30 -2.56 -5.17
C PRO A 290 18.61 -2.94 -5.85
N THR A 291 18.95 -2.30 -6.98
CA THR A 291 20.18 -2.58 -7.73
C THR A 291 21.40 -1.98 -7.05
N THR A 292 21.27 -0.78 -6.51
CA THR A 292 22.37 -0.04 -5.85
C THR A 292 22.25 -0.06 -4.33
N GLU A 293 21.14 -0.57 -3.80
CA GLU A 293 20.78 -0.58 -2.38
C GLU A 293 20.78 0.83 -1.74
N ARG A 294 20.46 1.85 -2.53
CA ARG A 294 20.46 3.24 -2.07
C ARG A 294 19.04 3.74 -1.82
N PHE A 295 18.91 4.53 -0.75
CA PHE A 295 17.71 5.26 -0.42
C PHE A 295 17.84 6.73 -0.83
N LEU A 296 16.72 7.29 -1.31
CA LEU A 296 16.53 8.70 -1.58
C LEU A 296 15.24 9.17 -0.90
N ALA A 297 15.31 10.21 -0.07
CA ALA A 297 14.14 10.71 0.65
C ALA A 297 13.60 12.01 0.05
N PHE A 298 12.28 12.17 0.21
CA PHE A 298 11.50 13.33 -0.18
C PHE A 298 10.68 13.79 1.04
N PRO A 299 11.26 14.62 1.91
CA PRO A 299 10.54 15.16 3.07
C PRO A 299 9.33 15.98 2.63
N SER A 300 8.20 15.85 3.33
CA SER A 300 7.08 16.77 3.10
C SER A 300 7.42 18.16 3.63
N ASP A 301 6.99 19.21 2.92
CA ASP A 301 7.11 20.61 3.32
C ASP A 301 6.20 20.98 4.50
N ARG A 302 5.28 20.07 4.91
CA ARG A 302 4.39 20.24 6.05
C ARG A 302 4.57 19.10 7.04
N ALA A 303 4.62 19.44 8.32
CA ALA A 303 4.72 18.45 9.40
C ALA A 303 3.49 17.52 9.44
N ASN A 304 3.71 16.28 9.87
CA ASN A 304 2.65 15.28 10.04
C ASN A 304 1.86 14.97 8.77
N ALA A 305 2.49 14.99 7.62
CA ALA A 305 1.88 14.65 6.33
C ALA A 305 1.23 13.25 6.37
N ASN A 306 1.92 12.28 6.96
CA ASN A 306 1.43 10.92 7.15
C ASN A 306 0.93 10.31 5.82
N VAL A 307 1.81 10.28 4.80
CA VAL A 307 1.50 9.65 3.51
C VAL A 307 1.26 8.16 3.74
N ARG A 308 0.07 7.70 3.37
CA ARG A 308 -0.35 6.32 3.64
C ARG A 308 -0.02 5.39 2.48
N GLN A 309 -0.98 4.85 1.74
CA GLN A 309 -0.64 4.03 0.60
C GLN A 309 -0.28 4.88 -0.61
N MET A 310 0.74 4.45 -1.32
CA MET A 310 1.18 5.02 -2.59
C MET A 310 0.72 4.14 -3.77
N ASP A 311 0.56 4.78 -4.91
CA ASP A 311 0.38 4.19 -6.22
C ASP A 311 1.00 5.13 -7.26
N GLY A 312 0.99 4.78 -8.53
CA GLY A 312 1.51 5.66 -9.57
C GLY A 312 1.46 5.07 -10.97
N VAL A 313 2.13 5.78 -11.85
CA VAL A 313 2.33 5.36 -13.25
C VAL A 313 3.81 5.49 -13.59
N ALA A 314 4.21 5.05 -14.77
CA ALA A 314 5.58 5.25 -15.24
C ALA A 314 5.97 6.74 -15.16
N GLY A 315 7.06 7.05 -14.45
CA GLY A 315 7.56 8.42 -14.26
C GLY A 315 6.88 9.23 -13.13
N GLU A 316 5.88 8.67 -12.43
CA GLU A 316 5.19 9.37 -11.36
C GLU A 316 4.82 8.47 -10.19
N ALA A 317 5.18 8.88 -8.97
CA ALA A 317 4.73 8.29 -7.71
C ALA A 317 3.75 9.26 -7.02
N TRP A 318 2.66 8.72 -6.48
CA TRP A 318 1.56 9.49 -5.89
C TRP A 318 1.20 8.98 -4.50
N GLY A 319 0.78 9.88 -3.61
CA GLY A 319 0.36 9.52 -2.26
C GLY A 319 -0.58 10.53 -1.63
N GLY A 320 -1.48 10.03 -0.76
CA GLY A 320 -2.39 10.86 0.03
C GLY A 320 -1.77 11.25 1.37
N GLU A 321 -1.57 12.55 1.61
CA GLU A 321 -1.14 13.10 2.90
C GLU A 321 -2.34 13.20 3.85
N SER A 322 -2.58 12.17 4.66
CA SER A 322 -3.77 12.10 5.52
C SER A 322 -3.78 13.11 6.68
N GLY A 323 -2.62 13.65 7.03
CA GLY A 323 -2.47 14.63 8.08
C GLY A 323 -2.66 16.08 7.63
N THR A 324 -2.43 16.37 6.36
CA THR A 324 -2.46 17.73 5.78
C THR A 324 -3.56 17.94 4.75
N ASP A 325 -4.34 16.87 4.43
CA ASP A 325 -5.40 16.87 3.42
C ASP A 325 -4.90 17.33 2.03
N ARG A 326 -3.75 16.75 1.61
CA ARG A 326 -3.16 16.98 0.28
C ARG A 326 -2.89 15.66 -0.44
N ILE A 327 -2.68 15.77 -1.73
CA ILE A 327 -2.11 14.72 -2.57
C ILE A 327 -0.73 15.18 -3.02
N VAL A 328 0.27 14.33 -2.82
CA VAL A 328 1.63 14.55 -3.30
C VAL A 328 1.90 13.75 -4.56
N ARG A 329 2.53 14.39 -5.55
CA ARG A 329 3.08 13.76 -6.75
C ARG A 329 4.59 13.97 -6.79
N ILE A 330 5.34 12.91 -7.04
CA ILE A 330 6.77 12.95 -7.35
C ILE A 330 6.95 12.47 -8.78
N GLN A 331 7.35 13.38 -9.66
CA GLN A 331 7.75 13.05 -11.03
C GLN A 331 9.24 12.75 -11.06
N TYR A 332 9.66 11.78 -11.87
CA TYR A 332 11.05 11.33 -11.97
C TYR A 332 11.43 10.97 -13.41
N GLY A 333 12.76 10.95 -13.69
CA GLY A 333 13.25 10.75 -15.05
C GLY A 333 13.11 12.02 -15.92
N LEU A 334 13.15 13.19 -15.27
CA LEU A 334 13.05 14.52 -15.92
C LEU A 334 14.38 14.97 -16.50
#